data_3ed164cb8f862a578d58b27f235f7c98
#
_entry.id   3ed164cb8f862a578d58b27f235f7c98
#
_cell.length_a   1.000
_cell.length_b   1.000
_cell.length_c   1.000
_cell.angle_alpha   90.00
_cell.angle_beta   90.00
_cell.angle_gamma   90.00
#
_symmetry.space_group_name_H-M   'P 1'
#
loop_
_entity.id
_entity.type
_entity.pdbx_description
1 polymer ?
#
loop_
_entity_poly.entity_id
_entity_poly.type
_entity_poly.pdbx_seq_one_letter_code
_entity_poly.pdbx_strand_id
1 'polypeptide(L)'
;GCFVQLLRQSKGAVAVGDLARRYIKSEKQVLLLTWICGVIIFIDDYLSILVTANCVLNLSDEHKTPREMICYIINTTSAPVCLIIPISAWVVFFSGIFEQQSEAAVVGKSAMSIYYNIMPYFFYPFLCVLFVPLVILGIIPKMGGIKKAYKRVRETGQLWPETSRMLNQGEELGEVLGAISDSASKEEKEVKPHLWSFAVPMLVVIVVTIWLEDILYGVTLGIVTCFVLFVPTRIMSLSKFCDACYKGLEDMLFIAVVLVTSLFYRESINLIGLPKYLIDVAGPYMKAAWLPAIAFVLIGLVCFATGNIWSIPAVCTPIILPLAASSGASIPLTLGAIISAACFGAQACFYSDVTLLSASACKINNV
;
A
#
# COMPACT_ATOMS: atom_id res chain seq x y z
N GLY A 1 -10.13 -1.69 -7.74
CA GLY A 1 -10.61 -3.05 -7.42
C GLY A 1 -10.45 -4.01 -8.59
N CYS A 2 -11.33 -3.94 -9.61
CA CYS A 2 -11.33 -4.91 -10.73
C CYS A 2 -9.95 -5.10 -11.37
N PHE A 3 -9.27 -4.02 -11.74
CA PHE A 3 -7.95 -4.07 -12.37
C PHE A 3 -6.90 -4.80 -11.51
N VAL A 4 -6.89 -4.51 -10.22
CA VAL A 4 -5.99 -5.12 -9.23
C VAL A 4 -6.22 -6.63 -9.15
N GLN A 5 -7.49 -7.06 -9.06
CA GLN A 5 -7.84 -8.47 -9.00
C GLN A 5 -7.49 -9.23 -10.29
N LEU A 6 -7.67 -8.60 -11.45
CA LEU A 6 -7.27 -9.18 -12.74
C LEU A 6 -5.75 -9.40 -12.83
N LEU A 7 -4.97 -8.40 -12.43
CA LEU A 7 -3.50 -8.53 -12.39
C LEU A 7 -3.05 -9.60 -11.39
N ARG A 8 -3.67 -9.66 -10.21
CA ARG A 8 -3.38 -10.66 -9.18
C ARG A 8 -3.62 -12.09 -9.70
N GLN A 9 -4.77 -12.33 -10.33
CA GLN A 9 -5.14 -13.65 -10.84
C GLN A 9 -4.33 -14.07 -12.08
N SER A 10 -3.78 -13.10 -12.85
CA SER A 10 -2.93 -13.40 -14.01
C SER A 10 -1.59 -14.04 -13.63
N LYS A 11 -1.18 -14.01 -12.34
CA LYS A 11 0.12 -14.46 -11.84
C LYS A 11 1.32 -13.86 -12.60
N GLY A 12 1.10 -12.83 -13.43
CA GLY A 12 2.15 -12.24 -14.27
C GLY A 12 3.30 -11.62 -13.48
N ALA A 13 3.00 -11.10 -12.29
CA ALA A 13 4.02 -10.55 -11.41
C ALA A 13 4.96 -11.60 -10.81
N VAL A 14 4.53 -12.85 -10.66
CA VAL A 14 5.40 -13.97 -10.21
C VAL A 14 6.53 -14.21 -11.22
N ALA A 15 6.27 -14.01 -12.52
CA ALA A 15 7.31 -14.13 -13.57
C ALA A 15 8.48 -13.15 -13.37
N VAL A 16 8.28 -12.03 -12.66
CA VAL A 16 9.35 -11.10 -12.29
C VAL A 16 10.32 -11.77 -11.32
N GLY A 17 9.79 -12.47 -10.31
CA GLY A 17 10.61 -13.22 -9.34
C GLY A 17 11.44 -14.33 -10.00
N ASP A 18 10.82 -15.11 -10.88
CA ASP A 18 11.50 -16.19 -11.60
C ASP A 18 12.62 -15.69 -12.52
N LEU A 19 12.39 -14.55 -13.19
CA LEU A 19 13.44 -13.92 -14.00
C LEU A 19 14.59 -13.40 -13.12
N ALA A 20 14.27 -12.76 -12.02
CA ALA A 20 15.24 -12.20 -11.08
C ALA A 20 16.13 -13.27 -10.44
N ARG A 21 15.56 -14.47 -10.16
CA ARG A 21 16.28 -15.60 -9.56
C ARG A 21 17.57 -15.98 -10.31
N ARG A 22 17.63 -15.74 -11.61
CA ARG A 22 18.79 -16.04 -12.44
C ARG A 22 19.97 -15.09 -12.22
N TYR A 23 19.71 -13.88 -11.71
CA TYR A 23 20.71 -12.82 -11.57
C TYR A 23 21.11 -12.56 -10.12
N ILE A 24 20.39 -13.08 -9.14
CA ILE A 24 20.59 -12.82 -7.72
C ILE A 24 21.57 -13.85 -7.14
N LYS A 25 22.62 -13.32 -6.49
CA LYS A 25 23.72 -14.11 -5.89
C LYS A 25 24.01 -13.74 -4.44
N SER A 26 23.30 -12.78 -3.86
CA SER A 26 23.59 -12.31 -2.49
C SER A 26 22.35 -11.80 -1.78
N GLU A 27 22.35 -11.88 -0.44
CA GLU A 27 21.29 -11.33 0.42
C GLU A 27 20.96 -9.87 0.08
N LYS A 28 21.99 -9.02 -0.10
CA LYS A 28 21.75 -7.61 -0.43
C LYS A 28 20.97 -7.42 -1.74
N GLN A 29 21.22 -8.27 -2.73
CA GLN A 29 20.49 -8.24 -4.00
C GLN A 29 19.04 -8.70 -3.83
N VAL A 30 18.77 -9.68 -2.96
CA VAL A 30 17.39 -10.08 -2.61
C VAL A 30 16.66 -8.91 -1.98
N LEU A 31 17.25 -8.25 -0.98
CA LEU A 31 16.65 -7.11 -0.30
C LEU A 31 16.40 -5.93 -1.25
N LEU A 32 17.34 -5.64 -2.15
CA LEU A 32 17.16 -4.61 -3.18
C LEU A 32 16.06 -4.99 -4.18
N LEU A 33 16.00 -6.25 -4.60
CA LEU A 33 14.91 -6.73 -5.44
C LEU A 33 13.55 -6.55 -4.74
N THR A 34 13.45 -6.90 -3.45
CA THR A 34 12.23 -6.71 -2.66
C THR A 34 11.81 -5.24 -2.69
N TRP A 35 12.75 -4.32 -2.47
CA TRP A 35 12.49 -2.88 -2.52
C TRP A 35 12.07 -2.42 -3.92
N ILE A 36 12.77 -2.87 -4.98
CA ILE A 36 12.44 -2.53 -6.37
C ILE A 36 11.04 -3.04 -6.73
N CYS A 37 10.69 -4.28 -6.37
CA CYS A 37 9.34 -4.81 -6.59
C CYS A 37 8.27 -3.97 -5.88
N GLY A 38 8.51 -3.59 -4.61
CA GLY A 38 7.60 -2.73 -3.87
C GLY A 38 7.43 -1.34 -4.48
N VAL A 39 8.48 -0.80 -5.14
CA VAL A 39 8.38 0.48 -5.86
C VAL A 39 7.69 0.35 -7.21
N ILE A 40 7.89 -0.75 -7.94
CA ILE A 40 7.30 -0.96 -9.27
C ILE A 40 5.81 -1.31 -9.17
N ILE A 41 5.39 -2.02 -8.10
CA ILE A 41 4.00 -2.46 -7.91
C ILE A 41 3.29 -1.43 -7.03
N PHE A 42 2.94 -0.29 -7.59
CA PHE A 42 2.44 0.90 -6.86
C PHE A 42 0.94 1.16 -6.99
N ILE A 43 0.20 0.38 -7.78
CA ILE A 43 -1.22 0.65 -8.06
C ILE A 43 -2.08 0.49 -6.80
N ASP A 44 -1.73 -0.50 -5.99
CA ASP A 44 -2.47 -0.89 -4.80
C ASP A 44 -1.51 -1.52 -3.79
N ASP A 45 -1.63 -1.16 -2.53
CA ASP A 45 -0.74 -1.62 -1.47
C ASP A 45 -0.92 -3.11 -1.15
N TYR A 46 -2.15 -3.65 -1.18
CA TYR A 46 -2.39 -5.07 -0.97
C TYR A 46 -1.81 -5.93 -2.10
N LEU A 47 -1.95 -5.46 -3.35
CA LEU A 47 -1.32 -6.10 -4.49
C LEU A 47 0.20 -6.09 -4.35
N SER A 48 0.77 -4.94 -3.99
CA SER A 48 2.21 -4.76 -3.77
C SER A 48 2.73 -5.75 -2.73
N ILE A 49 2.08 -5.85 -1.57
CA ILE A 49 2.44 -6.75 -0.48
C ILE A 49 2.45 -8.21 -0.95
N LEU A 50 1.32 -8.68 -1.45
CA LEU A 50 1.13 -10.09 -1.79
C LEU A 50 2.03 -10.54 -2.93
N VAL A 51 2.14 -9.72 -3.97
CA VAL A 51 2.96 -10.04 -5.14
C VAL A 51 4.43 -10.01 -4.80
N THR A 52 4.89 -8.96 -4.12
CA THR A 52 6.31 -8.86 -3.72
C THR A 52 6.70 -10.02 -2.81
N ALA A 53 5.88 -10.35 -1.80
CA ALA A 53 6.15 -11.49 -0.93
C ALA A 53 6.27 -12.80 -1.72
N ASN A 54 5.32 -13.08 -2.60
CA ASN A 54 5.35 -14.30 -3.44
C ASN A 54 6.57 -14.37 -4.35
N CYS A 55 7.05 -13.22 -4.85
CA CYS A 55 8.23 -13.17 -5.71
C CYS A 55 9.53 -13.44 -4.97
N VAL A 56 9.65 -12.98 -3.71
CA VAL A 56 10.95 -12.91 -3.04
C VAL A 56 11.12 -13.86 -1.87
N LEU A 57 10.03 -14.41 -1.30
CA LEU A 57 10.11 -15.16 -0.04
C LEU A 57 11.00 -16.40 -0.17
N ASN A 58 10.78 -17.24 -1.18
CA ASN A 58 11.61 -18.43 -1.41
C ASN A 58 13.08 -18.06 -1.65
N LEU A 59 13.31 -16.98 -2.42
CA LEU A 59 14.65 -16.49 -2.72
C LEU A 59 15.35 -15.95 -1.46
N SER A 60 14.60 -15.30 -0.57
CA SER A 60 15.12 -14.82 0.71
C SER A 60 15.51 -15.96 1.65
N ASP A 61 14.74 -17.04 1.65
CA ASP A 61 15.01 -18.23 2.47
C ASP A 61 16.29 -18.95 1.98
N GLU A 62 16.49 -19.08 0.66
CA GLU A 62 17.73 -19.61 0.05
C GLU A 62 18.98 -18.82 0.48
N HIS A 63 18.84 -17.50 0.65
CA HIS A 63 19.93 -16.62 1.08
C HIS A 63 19.99 -16.39 2.59
N LYS A 64 19.25 -17.19 3.39
CA LYS A 64 19.21 -17.11 4.86
C LYS A 64 18.89 -15.72 5.39
N THR A 65 17.98 -15.01 4.73
CA THR A 65 17.50 -13.69 5.14
C THR A 65 16.36 -13.85 6.14
N PRO A 66 16.38 -13.16 7.30
CA PRO A 66 15.23 -13.18 8.22
C PRO A 66 13.97 -12.69 7.54
N ARG A 67 12.86 -13.41 7.66
CA ARG A 67 11.57 -13.01 7.07
C ARG A 67 11.04 -11.69 7.62
N GLU A 68 11.42 -11.31 8.84
CA GLU A 68 11.10 -9.98 9.40
C GLU A 68 11.74 -8.84 8.60
N MET A 69 12.93 -9.06 8.02
CA MET A 69 13.56 -8.04 7.16
C MET A 69 12.79 -7.89 5.84
N ILE A 70 12.33 -8.97 5.25
CA ILE A 70 11.50 -8.95 4.05
C ILE A 70 10.16 -8.27 4.36
N CYS A 71 9.50 -8.64 5.46
CA CYS A 71 8.27 -8.03 5.92
C CYS A 71 8.42 -6.52 6.15
N TYR A 72 9.52 -6.09 6.79
CA TYR A 72 9.84 -4.68 6.97
C TYR A 72 9.92 -3.92 5.64
N ILE A 73 10.64 -4.45 4.65
CA ILE A 73 10.78 -3.80 3.34
C ILE A 73 9.42 -3.72 2.64
N ILE A 74 8.67 -4.81 2.61
CA ILE A 74 7.35 -4.88 1.97
C ILE A 74 6.39 -3.88 2.63
N ASN A 75 6.28 -3.89 3.95
CA ASN A 75 5.41 -2.96 4.68
C ASN A 75 5.80 -1.50 4.43
N THR A 76 7.11 -1.20 4.40
CA THR A 76 7.62 0.17 4.26
C THR A 76 7.55 0.70 2.82
N THR A 77 7.39 -0.16 1.82
CA THR A 77 7.28 0.24 0.41
C THR A 77 5.85 0.20 -0.12
N SER A 78 4.94 -0.59 0.45
CA SER A 78 3.58 -0.75 -0.08
C SER A 78 2.77 0.57 -0.05
N ALA A 79 2.23 0.95 1.10
CA ALA A 79 1.42 2.17 1.23
C ALA A 79 2.19 3.47 0.91
N PRO A 80 3.47 3.68 1.35
CA PRO A 80 4.18 4.92 1.02
C PRO A 80 4.38 5.13 -0.48
N VAL A 81 4.70 4.09 -1.24
CA VAL A 81 4.90 4.21 -2.69
C VAL A 81 3.58 4.50 -3.39
N CYS A 82 2.47 3.86 -2.95
CA CYS A 82 1.13 4.15 -3.47
C CYS A 82 0.69 5.60 -3.23
N LEU A 83 1.19 6.25 -2.17
CA LEU A 83 0.94 7.66 -1.91
C LEU A 83 1.83 8.59 -2.75
N ILE A 84 3.09 8.24 -2.96
CA ILE A 84 4.03 9.05 -3.74
C ILE A 84 3.71 9.01 -5.23
N ILE A 85 3.32 7.87 -5.77
CA ILE A 85 3.03 7.74 -7.20
C ILE A 85 1.57 8.09 -7.46
N PRO A 86 1.28 9.13 -8.26
CA PRO A 86 -0.07 9.71 -8.37
C PRO A 86 -1.03 8.88 -9.25
N ILE A 87 -0.89 7.56 -9.27
CA ILE A 87 -1.70 6.62 -10.05
C ILE A 87 -2.01 5.40 -9.17
N SER A 88 -2.73 5.61 -8.08
CA SER A 88 -3.06 4.55 -7.14
C SER A 88 -4.47 4.70 -6.56
N ALA A 89 -4.97 3.66 -5.90
CA ALA A 89 -6.24 3.71 -5.17
C ALA A 89 -6.23 4.77 -4.06
N TRP A 90 -5.08 4.99 -3.43
CA TRP A 90 -4.89 5.98 -2.38
C TRP A 90 -5.03 7.42 -2.89
N VAL A 91 -4.51 7.69 -4.08
CA VAL A 91 -4.65 9.01 -4.73
C VAL A 91 -6.10 9.34 -4.99
N VAL A 92 -6.87 8.38 -5.53
CA VAL A 92 -8.30 8.56 -5.78
C VAL A 92 -9.05 8.86 -4.49
N PHE A 93 -8.75 8.14 -3.42
CA PHE A 93 -9.37 8.34 -2.12
C PHE A 93 -9.08 9.73 -1.54
N PHE A 94 -7.81 10.10 -1.41
CA PHE A 94 -7.42 11.37 -0.80
C PHE A 94 -7.81 12.58 -1.66
N SER A 95 -7.63 12.50 -2.97
CA SER A 95 -8.05 13.58 -3.87
C SER A 95 -9.56 13.81 -3.79
N GLY A 96 -10.36 12.75 -3.68
CA GLY A 96 -11.80 12.84 -3.48
C GLY A 96 -12.21 13.50 -2.16
N ILE A 97 -11.46 13.29 -1.07
CA ILE A 97 -11.70 13.98 0.20
C ILE A 97 -11.32 15.46 0.09
N PHE A 98 -10.18 15.77 -0.53
CA PHE A 98 -9.63 17.13 -0.57
C PHE A 98 -10.41 18.04 -1.50
N GLU A 99 -10.88 17.53 -2.64
CA GLU A 99 -11.69 18.29 -3.59
C GLU A 99 -13.00 18.81 -2.97
N GLN A 100 -13.51 18.11 -1.96
CA GLN A 100 -14.70 18.53 -1.24
C GLN A 100 -14.47 19.72 -0.29
N GLN A 101 -13.22 20.08 0.00
CA GLN A 101 -12.88 21.15 0.92
C GLN A 101 -12.71 22.47 0.15
N SER A 102 -13.49 23.50 0.50
CA SER A 102 -13.38 24.83 -0.09
C SER A 102 -12.00 25.46 0.07
N GLU A 103 -11.34 25.17 1.19
CA GLU A 103 -10.00 25.66 1.52
C GLU A 103 -8.92 25.04 0.63
N ALA A 104 -9.14 23.86 0.09
CA ALA A 104 -8.21 23.21 -0.82
C ALA A 104 -8.20 23.85 -2.23
N ALA A 105 -9.21 24.65 -2.58
CA ALA A 105 -9.28 25.34 -3.86
C ALA A 105 -8.12 26.34 -4.10
N VAL A 106 -7.46 26.81 -3.04
CA VAL A 106 -6.27 27.65 -3.15
C VAL A 106 -5.04 26.85 -3.63
N VAL A 107 -5.07 25.52 -3.49
CA VAL A 107 -3.98 24.63 -3.88
C VAL A 107 -4.10 24.16 -5.33
N GLY A 108 -5.32 23.90 -5.79
CA GLY A 108 -5.57 23.42 -7.14
C GLY A 108 -7.05 23.47 -7.52
N LYS A 109 -7.34 23.46 -8.81
CA LYS A 109 -8.70 23.56 -9.35
C LYS A 109 -9.41 22.21 -9.54
N SER A 110 -8.68 21.11 -9.51
CA SER A 110 -9.21 19.74 -9.63
C SER A 110 -8.58 18.86 -8.60
N ALA A 111 -9.24 17.74 -8.27
CA ALA A 111 -8.77 16.75 -7.34
C ALA A 111 -7.29 16.34 -7.58
N MET A 112 -6.95 16.05 -8.82
CA MET A 112 -5.58 15.68 -9.21
C MET A 112 -4.61 16.85 -9.07
N SER A 113 -5.00 18.08 -9.48
CA SER A 113 -4.17 19.28 -9.34
C SER A 113 -3.84 19.57 -7.87
N ILE A 114 -4.81 19.41 -6.97
CA ILE A 114 -4.59 19.54 -5.53
C ILE A 114 -3.55 18.49 -5.08
N TYR A 115 -3.74 17.23 -5.46
CA TYR A 115 -2.84 16.15 -5.07
C TYR A 115 -1.40 16.35 -5.54
N TYR A 116 -1.20 16.73 -6.81
CA TYR A 116 0.14 17.02 -7.35
C TYR A 116 0.84 18.16 -6.60
N ASN A 117 0.11 19.20 -6.25
CA ASN A 117 0.68 20.37 -5.58
C ASN A 117 1.02 20.12 -4.11
N ILE A 118 0.39 19.13 -3.46
CA ILE A 118 0.72 18.77 -2.07
C ILE A 118 1.76 17.65 -1.98
N MET A 119 2.03 16.92 -3.05
CA MET A 119 2.95 15.79 -3.08
C MET A 119 4.35 16.11 -2.53
N PRO A 120 4.98 17.28 -2.79
CA PRO A 120 6.28 17.62 -2.20
C PRO A 120 6.29 17.67 -0.66
N TYR A 121 5.13 17.72 -0.03
CA TYR A 121 4.98 17.76 1.44
C TYR A 121 4.70 16.39 2.07
N PHE A 122 4.80 15.30 1.33
CA PHE A 122 4.65 13.92 1.84
C PHE A 122 5.93 13.44 2.52
N PHE A 123 6.36 14.12 3.57
CA PHE A 123 7.66 13.86 4.20
C PHE A 123 7.80 12.43 4.70
N TYR A 124 6.78 11.90 5.39
CA TYR A 124 6.85 10.54 5.93
C TYR A 124 6.93 9.46 4.84
N PRO A 125 6.05 9.44 3.82
CA PRO A 125 6.17 8.49 2.71
C PRO A 125 7.54 8.52 2.02
N PHE A 126 8.06 9.71 1.70
CA PHE A 126 9.38 9.83 1.07
C PHE A 126 10.50 9.30 1.97
N LEU A 127 10.48 9.64 3.25
CA LEU A 127 11.47 9.17 4.21
C LEU A 127 11.42 7.64 4.33
N CYS A 128 10.24 7.03 4.42
CA CYS A 128 10.09 5.58 4.49
C CYS A 128 10.76 4.88 3.31
N VAL A 129 10.42 5.29 2.09
CA VAL A 129 10.95 4.66 0.88
C VAL A 129 12.47 4.85 0.78
N LEU A 130 12.99 6.01 1.19
CA LEU A 130 14.43 6.31 1.17
C LEU A 130 15.21 5.56 2.26
N PHE A 131 14.63 5.36 3.44
CA PHE A 131 15.33 4.68 4.55
C PHE A 131 15.64 3.22 4.25
N VAL A 132 14.78 2.52 3.51
CA VAL A 132 14.96 1.11 3.19
C VAL A 132 16.29 0.82 2.50
N PRO A 133 16.64 1.44 1.36
CA PRO A 133 17.93 1.21 0.71
C PRO A 133 19.12 1.61 1.59
N LEU A 134 19.00 2.63 2.45
CA LEU A 134 20.06 3.01 3.38
C LEU A 134 20.32 1.91 4.43
N VAL A 135 19.27 1.24 4.91
CA VAL A 135 19.40 0.07 5.81
C VAL A 135 19.98 -1.14 5.06
N ILE A 136 19.56 -1.39 3.82
CA ILE A 136 20.06 -2.51 2.99
C ILE A 136 21.56 -2.34 2.70
N LEU A 137 21.98 -1.13 2.37
CA LEU A 137 23.39 -0.81 2.09
C LEU A 137 24.26 -0.82 3.35
N GLY A 138 23.65 -0.76 4.54
CA GLY A 138 24.36 -0.73 5.82
C GLY A 138 24.81 0.66 6.27
N ILE A 139 24.34 1.73 5.61
CA ILE A 139 24.56 3.11 6.02
C ILE A 139 23.86 3.36 7.35
N ILE A 140 22.62 2.88 7.47
CA ILE A 140 21.86 2.86 8.72
C ILE A 140 21.99 1.46 9.33
N PRO A 141 22.43 1.34 10.58
CA PRO A 141 22.60 0.04 11.23
C PRO A 141 21.25 -0.64 11.47
N LYS A 142 21.22 -1.97 11.32
CA LYS A 142 20.06 -2.79 11.69
C LYS A 142 19.82 -2.68 13.19
N MET A 143 18.64 -2.22 13.61
CA MET A 143 18.29 -1.94 15.01
C MET A 143 17.09 -2.77 15.48
N GLY A 144 16.82 -2.78 16.78
CA GLY A 144 15.60 -3.36 17.38
C GLY A 144 15.38 -4.82 17.04
N GLY A 145 14.14 -5.14 16.62
CA GLY A 145 13.70 -6.49 16.26
C GLY A 145 14.48 -7.08 15.09
N ILE A 146 14.79 -6.26 14.08
CA ILE A 146 15.56 -6.71 12.91
C ILE A 146 16.96 -7.22 13.32
N LYS A 147 17.65 -6.50 14.21
CA LYS A 147 18.95 -6.94 14.73
C LYS A 147 18.84 -8.28 15.47
N LYS A 148 17.78 -8.48 16.26
CA LYS A 148 17.51 -9.74 16.96
C LYS A 148 17.22 -10.86 15.97
N ALA A 149 16.45 -10.62 14.92
CA ALA A 149 16.14 -11.57 13.86
C ALA A 149 17.41 -12.05 13.14
N TYR A 150 18.31 -11.15 12.77
CA TYR A 150 19.60 -11.51 12.19
C TYR A 150 20.50 -12.30 13.14
N LYS A 151 20.48 -11.98 14.45
CA LYS A 151 21.20 -12.76 15.46
C LYS A 151 20.66 -14.17 15.55
N ARG A 152 19.33 -14.34 15.61
CA ARG A 152 18.66 -15.66 15.62
C ARG A 152 19.08 -16.51 14.42
N VAL A 153 18.96 -15.95 13.19
CA VAL A 153 19.31 -16.69 11.97
C VAL A 153 20.77 -17.15 11.99
N ARG A 154 21.69 -16.32 12.52
CA ARG A 154 23.12 -16.65 12.61
C ARG A 154 23.39 -17.77 13.63
N GLU A 155 22.67 -17.77 14.76
CA GLU A 155 22.89 -18.72 15.87
C GLU A 155 22.14 -20.04 15.66
N THR A 156 20.92 -20.00 15.12
CA THR A 156 20.04 -21.18 15.04
C THR A 156 19.72 -21.62 13.62
N GLY A 157 20.00 -20.78 12.61
CA GLY A 157 19.58 -21.02 11.22
C GLY A 157 18.09 -20.78 10.97
N GLN A 158 17.28 -20.45 12.00
CA GLN A 158 15.83 -20.29 11.89
C GLN A 158 15.45 -18.92 11.30
N LEU A 159 14.75 -18.94 10.18
CA LEU A 159 14.44 -17.72 9.39
C LEU A 159 13.27 -16.89 9.94
N TRP A 160 12.41 -17.49 10.76
CA TRP A 160 11.23 -16.87 11.37
C TRP A 160 11.24 -17.01 12.89
N PRO A 161 10.49 -16.16 13.63
CA PRO A 161 10.38 -16.26 15.09
C PRO A 161 9.65 -17.54 15.51
N GLU A 162 9.93 -18.04 16.70
CA GLU A 162 9.33 -19.26 17.22
C GLU A 162 7.80 -19.16 17.34
N THR A 163 7.29 -17.97 17.60
CA THR A 163 5.84 -17.66 17.58
C THR A 163 5.18 -17.94 16.23
N SER A 164 5.94 -17.96 15.14
CA SER A 164 5.47 -18.23 13.78
C SER A 164 5.58 -19.70 13.35
N ARG A 165 5.94 -20.59 14.27
CA ARG A 165 6.17 -22.01 13.98
C ARG A 165 4.94 -22.70 13.38
N MET A 166 3.75 -22.41 13.91
CA MET A 166 2.50 -23.00 13.38
C MET A 166 2.18 -22.58 11.93
N LEU A 167 2.55 -21.35 11.53
CA LEU A 167 2.33 -20.86 10.17
C LEU A 167 3.24 -21.55 9.14
N ASN A 168 4.36 -22.12 9.60
CA ASN A 168 5.39 -22.71 8.75
C ASN A 168 5.41 -24.24 8.84
N GLN A 169 4.96 -24.85 9.94
CA GLN A 169 4.86 -26.31 10.07
C GLN A 169 3.85 -26.96 9.11
N GLY A 170 2.82 -26.23 8.68
CA GLY A 170 1.86 -26.71 7.68
C GLY A 170 2.48 -26.91 6.29
N GLU A 171 3.58 -26.23 5.97
CA GLU A 171 4.30 -26.40 4.71
C GLU A 171 5.27 -27.59 4.75
N GLU A 172 6.01 -27.76 5.85
CA GLU A 172 6.85 -28.97 6.05
C GLU A 172 5.99 -30.24 6.00
N LEU A 173 4.79 -30.20 6.63
CA LEU A 173 3.84 -31.29 6.57
C LEU A 173 3.18 -31.41 5.19
N GLY A 174 2.90 -30.30 4.50
CA GLY A 174 2.35 -30.24 3.14
C GLY A 174 3.35 -30.73 2.10
N GLU A 175 4.63 -30.42 2.19
CA GLU A 175 5.68 -30.98 1.34
C GLU A 175 5.83 -32.49 1.55
N VAL A 176 5.80 -32.95 2.80
CA VAL A 176 5.84 -34.38 3.11
C VAL A 176 4.57 -35.11 2.67
N LEU A 177 3.38 -34.52 2.83
CA LEU A 177 2.10 -35.07 2.36
C LEU A 177 1.89 -34.89 0.85
N GLY A 178 2.41 -33.82 0.26
CA GLY A 178 2.39 -33.56 -1.19
C GLY A 178 3.24 -34.61 -1.94
N ALA A 179 4.40 -34.96 -1.41
CA ALA A 179 5.21 -36.06 -1.93
C ALA A 179 4.49 -37.44 -1.87
N ILE A 180 3.48 -37.57 -1.00
CA ILE A 180 2.63 -38.77 -0.87
C ILE A 180 1.36 -38.64 -1.72
N SER A 181 0.87 -37.40 -2.01
CA SER A 181 -0.42 -37.08 -2.64
C SER A 181 -0.34 -36.79 -4.16
N ASP A 182 0.83 -36.78 -4.77
CA ASP A 182 1.01 -36.53 -6.22
C ASP A 182 0.36 -37.58 -7.16
N SER A 183 -0.44 -38.48 -6.57
CA SER A 183 -1.21 -39.47 -7.31
C SER A 183 -2.73 -39.19 -7.40
N ALA A 184 -3.27 -38.13 -6.83
CA ALA A 184 -4.73 -37.98 -6.69
C ALA A 184 -5.35 -36.59 -6.87
N SER A 185 -4.69 -35.57 -7.32
CA SER A 185 -5.34 -34.27 -7.61
C SER A 185 -5.33 -33.95 -9.10
N LYS A 186 -6.54 -33.91 -9.69
CA LYS A 186 -6.79 -33.45 -11.05
C LYS A 186 -6.15 -32.08 -11.30
N GLU A 187 -5.32 -32.02 -12.34
CA GLU A 187 -4.71 -30.84 -12.91
C GLU A 187 -5.72 -29.68 -13.12
N GLU A 188 -5.81 -28.75 -12.20
CA GLU A 188 -6.09 -27.38 -12.63
C GLU A 188 -4.85 -26.94 -13.40
N LYS A 189 -4.98 -26.72 -14.70
CA LYS A 189 -3.90 -26.21 -15.55
C LYS A 189 -3.34 -24.96 -14.91
N GLU A 190 -2.18 -25.08 -14.28
CA GLU A 190 -1.46 -23.94 -13.72
C GLU A 190 -1.20 -22.96 -14.85
N VAL A 191 -1.75 -21.76 -14.69
CA VAL A 191 -1.49 -20.65 -15.60
C VAL A 191 0.00 -20.33 -15.48
N LYS A 192 0.77 -20.60 -16.54
CA LYS A 192 2.20 -20.25 -16.57
C LYS A 192 2.32 -18.73 -16.42
N PRO A 193 3.09 -18.25 -15.45
CA PRO A 193 3.26 -16.81 -15.25
C PRO A 193 4.01 -16.22 -16.46
N HIS A 194 3.43 -15.22 -17.08
CA HIS A 194 4.04 -14.49 -18.19
C HIS A 194 4.24 -13.02 -17.80
N LEU A 195 5.46 -12.52 -17.92
CA LEU A 195 5.80 -11.13 -17.57
C LEU A 195 4.91 -10.11 -18.30
N TRP A 196 4.58 -10.37 -19.57
CA TRP A 196 3.76 -9.46 -20.36
C TRP A 196 2.31 -9.34 -19.87
N SER A 197 1.77 -10.36 -19.18
CA SER A 197 0.40 -10.31 -18.63
C SER A 197 0.27 -9.30 -17.47
N PHE A 198 1.39 -8.92 -16.87
CA PHE A 198 1.46 -7.83 -15.88
C PHE A 198 1.92 -6.52 -16.53
N ALA A 199 3.01 -6.55 -17.30
CA ALA A 199 3.66 -5.35 -17.80
C ALA A 199 2.81 -4.57 -18.82
N VAL A 200 2.12 -5.26 -19.74
CA VAL A 200 1.35 -4.58 -20.79
C VAL A 200 0.15 -3.82 -20.24
N PRO A 201 -0.75 -4.41 -19.42
CA PRO A 201 -1.85 -3.65 -18.82
C PRO A 201 -1.37 -2.49 -17.94
N MET A 202 -0.28 -2.69 -17.19
CA MET A 202 0.32 -1.64 -16.37
C MET A 202 0.80 -0.46 -17.21
N LEU A 203 1.54 -0.72 -18.29
CA LEU A 203 1.99 0.32 -19.20
C LEU A 203 0.82 1.09 -19.82
N VAL A 204 -0.25 0.40 -20.21
CA VAL A 204 -1.45 1.06 -20.76
C VAL A 204 -2.06 2.00 -19.72
N VAL A 205 -2.24 1.54 -18.48
CA VAL A 205 -2.76 2.42 -17.41
C VAL A 205 -1.89 3.64 -17.22
N ILE A 206 -0.58 3.46 -17.09
CA ILE A 206 0.38 4.58 -16.88
C ILE A 206 0.33 5.58 -18.04
N VAL A 207 0.49 5.10 -19.28
CA VAL A 207 0.54 5.96 -20.47
C VAL A 207 -0.77 6.73 -20.66
N VAL A 208 -1.90 6.04 -20.54
CA VAL A 208 -3.22 6.65 -20.75
C VAL A 208 -3.54 7.64 -19.64
N THR A 209 -3.24 7.32 -18.37
CA THR A 209 -3.45 8.24 -17.25
C THR A 209 -2.62 9.51 -17.40
N ILE A 210 -1.36 9.41 -17.82
CA ILE A 210 -0.49 10.57 -18.05
C ILE A 210 -0.98 11.39 -19.25
N TRP A 211 -1.41 10.73 -20.32
CA TRP A 211 -1.81 11.41 -21.55
C TRP A 211 -3.17 12.12 -21.44
N LEU A 212 -4.13 11.51 -20.74
CA LEU A 212 -5.47 12.06 -20.55
C LEU A 212 -5.62 12.83 -19.22
N GLU A 213 -4.59 12.84 -18.37
CA GLU A 213 -4.59 13.42 -17.02
C GLU A 213 -5.75 12.91 -16.13
N ASP A 214 -6.25 11.69 -16.45
CA ASP A 214 -7.38 11.09 -15.75
C ASP A 214 -7.15 9.58 -15.56
N ILE A 215 -7.09 9.17 -14.28
CA ILE A 215 -6.88 7.78 -13.89
C ILE A 215 -8.05 6.87 -14.27
N LEU A 216 -9.28 7.40 -14.35
CA LEU A 216 -10.46 6.60 -14.68
C LEU A 216 -10.37 6.02 -16.09
N TYR A 217 -9.96 6.85 -17.07
CA TYR A 217 -9.71 6.38 -18.44
C TYR A 217 -8.55 5.39 -18.48
N GLY A 218 -7.46 5.66 -17.74
CA GLY A 218 -6.31 4.77 -17.66
C GLY A 218 -6.71 3.36 -17.17
N VAL A 219 -7.40 3.30 -16.03
CA VAL A 219 -7.83 2.03 -15.43
C VAL A 219 -8.88 1.32 -16.30
N THR A 220 -9.81 2.06 -16.91
CA THR A 220 -10.83 1.47 -17.80
C THR A 220 -10.18 0.81 -19.00
N LEU A 221 -9.26 1.50 -19.69
CA LEU A 221 -8.51 0.92 -20.79
C LEU A 221 -7.58 -0.21 -20.35
N GLY A 222 -7.03 -0.13 -19.13
CA GLY A 222 -6.30 -1.24 -18.50
C GLY A 222 -7.13 -2.50 -18.35
N ILE A 223 -8.38 -2.39 -17.88
CA ILE A 223 -9.33 -3.51 -17.77
C ILE A 223 -9.66 -4.08 -19.16
N VAL A 224 -9.93 -3.22 -20.16
CA VAL A 224 -10.16 -3.64 -21.54
C VAL A 224 -8.94 -4.37 -22.09
N THR A 225 -7.73 -3.86 -21.81
CA THR A 225 -6.48 -4.52 -22.20
C THR A 225 -6.36 -5.91 -21.55
N CYS A 226 -6.65 -6.02 -20.25
CA CYS A 226 -6.70 -7.33 -19.58
C CYS A 226 -7.69 -8.28 -20.26
N PHE A 227 -8.88 -7.80 -20.62
CA PHE A 227 -9.88 -8.61 -21.32
C PHE A 227 -9.34 -9.14 -22.65
N VAL A 228 -8.83 -8.24 -23.50
CA VAL A 228 -8.31 -8.57 -24.85
C VAL A 228 -7.09 -9.48 -24.78
N LEU A 229 -6.28 -9.37 -23.72
CA LEU A 229 -5.09 -10.20 -23.57
C LEU A 229 -5.40 -11.53 -22.88
N PHE A 230 -6.16 -11.55 -21.77
CA PHE A 230 -6.27 -12.74 -20.92
C PHE A 230 -7.29 -13.75 -21.47
N VAL A 231 -8.41 -13.30 -22.04
CA VAL A 231 -9.46 -14.18 -22.51
C VAL A 231 -9.05 -14.90 -23.80
N PRO A 232 -8.57 -14.23 -24.89
CA PRO A 232 -8.15 -14.91 -26.11
C PRO A 232 -6.92 -15.80 -25.93
N THR A 233 -5.97 -15.39 -25.07
CA THR A 233 -4.75 -16.18 -24.79
C THR A 233 -4.99 -17.33 -23.81
N ARG A 234 -6.25 -17.49 -23.33
CA ARG A 234 -6.64 -18.52 -22.35
C ARG A 234 -5.88 -18.47 -21.02
N ILE A 235 -5.32 -17.32 -20.67
CA ILE A 235 -4.77 -17.06 -19.32
C ILE A 235 -5.92 -17.16 -18.31
N MET A 236 -7.11 -16.64 -18.72
CA MET A 236 -8.30 -16.63 -17.87
C MET A 236 -9.53 -16.93 -18.71
N SER A 237 -10.46 -17.74 -18.19
CA SER A 237 -11.76 -17.92 -18.84
C SER A 237 -12.64 -16.69 -18.64
N LEU A 238 -13.64 -16.47 -19.50
CA LEU A 238 -14.58 -15.35 -19.37
C LEU A 238 -15.27 -15.34 -18.00
N SER A 239 -15.69 -16.51 -17.49
CA SER A 239 -16.29 -16.61 -16.16
C SER A 239 -15.33 -16.15 -15.08
N LYS A 240 -14.08 -16.66 -15.06
CA LYS A 240 -13.05 -16.24 -14.09
C LYS A 240 -12.73 -14.73 -14.19
N PHE A 241 -12.79 -14.18 -15.41
CA PHE A 241 -12.60 -12.74 -15.62
C PHE A 241 -13.73 -11.93 -14.96
N CYS A 242 -14.98 -12.31 -15.18
CA CYS A 242 -16.13 -11.66 -14.54
C CYS A 242 -16.11 -11.82 -13.01
N ASP A 243 -15.77 -13.01 -12.51
CA ASP A 243 -15.63 -13.27 -11.07
C ASP A 243 -14.54 -12.42 -10.44
N ALA A 244 -13.41 -12.22 -11.12
CA ALA A 244 -12.34 -11.34 -10.68
C ALA A 244 -12.79 -9.86 -10.64
N CYS A 245 -13.52 -9.40 -11.63
CA CYS A 245 -14.09 -8.07 -11.65
C CYS A 245 -15.10 -7.87 -10.50
N TYR A 246 -16.00 -8.84 -10.31
CA TYR A 246 -16.98 -8.81 -9.21
C TYR A 246 -16.28 -8.73 -7.84
N LYS A 247 -15.31 -9.61 -7.60
CA LYS A 247 -14.53 -9.60 -6.38
C LYS A 247 -13.77 -8.29 -6.18
N GLY A 248 -13.24 -7.70 -7.26
CA GLY A 248 -12.58 -6.41 -7.20
C GLY A 248 -13.51 -5.26 -6.82
N LEU A 249 -14.79 -5.31 -7.21
CA LEU A 249 -15.80 -4.36 -6.75
C LEU A 249 -16.15 -4.58 -5.27
N GLU A 250 -16.30 -5.82 -4.85
CA GLU A 250 -16.56 -6.19 -3.46
C GLU A 250 -15.45 -5.68 -2.53
N ASP A 251 -14.18 -5.89 -2.89
CA ASP A 251 -13.03 -5.42 -2.12
C ASP A 251 -13.00 -3.88 -1.93
N MET A 252 -13.59 -3.13 -2.89
CA MET A 252 -13.64 -1.65 -2.83
C MET A 252 -14.90 -1.12 -2.14
N LEU A 253 -15.86 -1.97 -1.80
CA LEU A 253 -17.13 -1.52 -1.21
C LEU A 253 -16.93 -0.78 0.10
N PHE A 254 -16.04 -1.27 0.97
CA PHE A 254 -15.73 -0.60 2.24
C PHE A 254 -15.22 0.82 2.02
N ILE A 255 -14.29 1.02 1.08
CA ILE A 255 -13.72 2.34 0.77
C ILE A 255 -14.81 3.28 0.22
N ALA A 256 -15.68 2.77 -0.67
CA ALA A 256 -16.79 3.54 -1.20
C ALA A 256 -17.78 3.98 -0.11
N VAL A 257 -18.11 3.08 0.83
CA VAL A 257 -18.97 3.41 1.99
C VAL A 257 -18.32 4.47 2.88
N VAL A 258 -17.02 4.37 3.15
CA VAL A 258 -16.29 5.38 3.93
C VAL A 258 -16.35 6.75 3.25
N LEU A 259 -16.14 6.82 1.93
CA LEU A 259 -16.24 8.09 1.18
C LEU A 259 -17.65 8.71 1.28
N VAL A 260 -18.69 7.92 1.03
CA VAL A 260 -20.08 8.41 1.12
C VAL A 260 -20.40 8.87 2.54
N THR A 261 -20.01 8.09 3.54
CA THR A 261 -20.26 8.44 4.96
C THR A 261 -19.50 9.72 5.35
N SER A 262 -18.30 9.94 4.80
CA SER A 262 -17.53 11.16 5.07
C SER A 262 -18.20 12.43 4.54
N LEU A 263 -18.95 12.33 3.42
CA LEU A 263 -19.77 13.44 2.91
C LEU A 263 -20.88 13.83 3.90
N PHE A 264 -21.63 12.84 4.37
CA PHE A 264 -22.69 13.08 5.37
C PHE A 264 -22.11 13.62 6.68
N TYR A 265 -20.98 13.08 7.13
CA TYR A 265 -20.31 13.56 8.33
C TYR A 265 -19.88 15.02 8.18
N ARG A 266 -19.23 15.37 7.06
CA ARG A 266 -18.83 16.76 6.77
C ARG A 266 -20.01 17.71 6.81
N GLU A 267 -21.11 17.36 6.15
CA GLU A 267 -22.32 18.20 6.14
C GLU A 267 -22.89 18.35 7.55
N SER A 268 -22.95 17.26 8.32
CA SER A 268 -23.44 17.29 9.70
C SER A 268 -22.61 18.21 10.60
N ILE A 269 -21.26 18.13 10.54
CA ILE A 269 -20.39 18.98 11.36
C ILE A 269 -20.49 20.47 10.97
N ASN A 270 -20.71 20.75 9.69
CA ASN A 270 -20.94 22.12 9.22
C ASN A 270 -22.26 22.69 9.73
N LEU A 271 -23.35 21.90 9.71
CA LEU A 271 -24.67 22.29 10.20
C LEU A 271 -24.68 22.60 11.69
N ILE A 272 -23.96 21.83 12.52
CA ILE A 272 -23.81 22.09 13.96
C ILE A 272 -22.81 23.21 14.28
N GLY A 273 -22.11 23.75 13.27
CA GLY A 273 -21.15 24.85 13.44
C GLY A 273 -19.85 24.46 14.12
N LEU A 274 -19.49 23.16 14.13
CA LEU A 274 -18.28 22.65 14.78
C LEU A 274 -16.97 23.34 14.28
N PRO A 275 -16.74 23.54 12.97
CA PRO A 275 -15.56 24.23 12.51
C PRO A 275 -15.44 25.65 13.06
N LYS A 276 -16.53 26.41 13.07
CA LYS A 276 -16.57 27.77 13.64
C LYS A 276 -16.27 27.76 15.13
N TYR A 277 -16.89 26.88 15.89
CA TYR A 277 -16.63 26.72 17.32
C TYR A 277 -15.14 26.42 17.60
N LEU A 278 -14.54 25.52 16.84
CA LEU A 278 -13.12 25.18 17.00
C LEU A 278 -12.21 26.36 16.64
N ILE A 279 -12.53 27.14 15.61
CA ILE A 279 -11.80 28.36 15.25
C ILE A 279 -11.86 29.37 16.39
N ASP A 280 -13.04 29.60 16.98
CA ASP A 280 -13.23 30.56 18.04
C ASP A 280 -12.51 30.16 19.35
N VAL A 281 -12.50 28.86 19.67
CA VAL A 281 -11.90 28.35 20.92
C VAL A 281 -10.38 28.08 20.76
N ALA A 282 -9.96 27.40 19.71
CA ALA A 282 -8.57 26.96 19.53
C ALA A 282 -7.72 27.96 18.75
N GLY A 283 -8.34 28.73 17.84
CA GLY A 283 -7.65 29.67 16.97
C GLY A 283 -6.70 30.64 17.69
N PRO A 284 -7.10 31.29 18.80
CA PRO A 284 -6.23 32.20 19.54
C PRO A 284 -4.96 31.57 20.11
N TYR A 285 -4.99 30.25 20.35
CA TYR A 285 -3.87 29.50 20.94
C TYR A 285 -3.02 28.78 19.87
N MET A 286 -3.52 28.65 18.65
CA MET A 286 -2.83 27.95 17.57
C MET A 286 -1.96 28.90 16.75
N LYS A 287 -0.64 28.67 16.79
CA LYS A 287 0.28 29.33 15.86
C LYS A 287 0.28 28.60 14.53
N ALA A 288 0.09 29.33 13.43
CA ALA A 288 0.06 28.81 12.06
C ALA A 288 1.22 27.84 11.72
N ALA A 289 2.43 28.16 12.20
CA ALA A 289 3.63 27.36 11.95
C ALA A 289 3.59 25.96 12.56
N TRP A 290 2.88 25.75 13.67
CA TRP A 290 2.85 24.47 14.38
C TRP A 290 1.66 23.59 13.99
N LEU A 291 0.63 24.16 13.38
CA LEU A 291 -0.61 23.45 13.09
C LEU A 291 -0.40 22.20 12.23
N PRO A 292 0.39 22.22 11.12
CA PRO A 292 0.63 20.99 10.34
C PRO A 292 1.34 19.90 11.16
N ALA A 293 2.27 20.27 12.05
CA ALA A 293 2.97 19.31 12.90
C ALA A 293 2.02 18.72 13.97
N ILE A 294 1.17 19.54 14.58
CA ILE A 294 0.14 19.10 15.52
C ILE A 294 -0.85 18.17 14.83
N ALA A 295 -1.29 18.53 13.63
CA ALA A 295 -2.19 17.69 12.82
C ALA A 295 -1.55 16.33 12.52
N PHE A 296 -0.28 16.30 12.11
CA PHE A 296 0.46 15.05 11.90
C PHE A 296 0.49 14.18 13.15
N VAL A 297 0.86 14.74 14.30
CA VAL A 297 0.96 13.97 15.56
C VAL A 297 -0.41 13.44 16.00
N LEU A 298 -1.43 14.30 16.04
CA LEU A 298 -2.76 13.90 16.50
C LEU A 298 -3.39 12.84 15.58
N ILE A 299 -3.41 13.08 14.27
CA ILE A 299 -3.97 12.12 13.31
C ILE A 299 -3.15 10.82 13.34
N GLY A 300 -1.82 10.92 13.37
CA GLY A 300 -0.94 9.77 13.42
C GLY A 300 -1.17 8.90 14.66
N LEU A 301 -1.34 9.51 15.83
CA LEU A 301 -1.67 8.79 17.07
C LEU A 301 -3.05 8.13 17.01
N VAL A 302 -4.06 8.82 16.46
CA VAL A 302 -5.40 8.24 16.31
C VAL A 302 -5.40 7.09 15.31
N CYS A 303 -4.72 7.26 14.16
CA CYS A 303 -4.56 6.18 13.18
C CYS A 303 -3.79 4.99 13.77
N PHE A 304 -2.72 5.24 14.53
CA PHE A 304 -1.97 4.21 15.25
C PHE A 304 -2.86 3.48 16.27
N ALA A 305 -3.65 4.22 17.05
CA ALA A 305 -4.49 3.66 18.11
C ALA A 305 -5.74 2.93 17.58
N THR A 306 -6.17 3.20 16.36
CA THR A 306 -7.40 2.61 15.77
C THR A 306 -7.10 1.58 14.70
N GLY A 307 -5.90 1.59 14.12
CA GLY A 307 -5.55 0.80 12.94
C GLY A 307 -6.30 1.23 11.67
N ASN A 308 -7.14 2.26 11.75
CA ASN A 308 -7.99 2.70 10.65
C ASN A 308 -7.38 3.92 9.94
N ILE A 309 -6.82 3.67 8.78
CA ILE A 309 -6.12 4.66 7.97
C ILE A 309 -7.04 5.34 6.94
N TRP A 310 -8.21 4.79 6.67
CA TRP A 310 -9.15 5.32 5.68
C TRP A 310 -10.10 6.36 6.27
N SER A 311 -10.77 6.02 7.37
CA SER A 311 -11.78 6.89 7.95
C SER A 311 -11.21 8.07 8.72
N ILE A 312 -10.07 7.94 9.38
CA ILE A 312 -9.54 9.00 10.23
C ILE A 312 -9.18 10.28 9.44
N PRO A 313 -8.44 10.21 8.31
CA PRO A 313 -8.22 11.41 7.49
C PRO A 313 -9.52 12.01 6.94
N ALA A 314 -10.50 11.17 6.55
CA ALA A 314 -11.78 11.62 6.05
C ALA A 314 -12.57 12.41 7.10
N VAL A 315 -12.50 12.00 8.38
CA VAL A 315 -13.14 12.67 9.50
C VAL A 315 -12.37 13.92 9.94
N CYS A 316 -11.04 13.88 9.97
CA CYS A 316 -10.22 14.97 10.47
C CYS A 316 -10.06 16.13 9.48
N THR A 317 -10.02 15.85 8.17
CA THR A 317 -9.77 16.87 7.15
C THR A 317 -10.75 18.04 7.21
N PRO A 318 -12.09 17.84 7.26
CA PRO A 318 -13.03 18.94 7.30
C PRO A 318 -13.02 19.74 8.61
N ILE A 319 -12.30 19.27 9.61
CA ILE A 319 -12.08 19.99 10.88
C ILE A 319 -10.77 20.81 10.80
N ILE A 320 -9.71 20.18 10.32
CA ILE A 320 -8.35 20.76 10.37
C ILE A 320 -8.16 21.81 9.30
N LEU A 321 -8.76 21.67 8.10
CA LEU A 321 -8.54 22.63 7.01
C LEU A 321 -9.14 24.01 7.29
N PRO A 322 -10.39 24.16 7.77
CA PRO A 322 -10.91 25.45 8.17
C PRO A 322 -10.06 26.12 9.27
N LEU A 323 -9.56 25.33 10.22
CA LEU A 323 -8.66 25.82 11.27
C LEU A 323 -7.31 26.26 10.68
N ALA A 324 -6.76 25.54 9.73
CA ALA A 324 -5.54 25.92 9.03
C ALA A 324 -5.71 27.23 8.25
N ALA A 325 -6.81 27.36 7.52
CA ALA A 325 -7.13 28.56 6.76
C ALA A 325 -7.31 29.78 7.67
N SER A 326 -8.06 29.64 8.77
CA SER A 326 -8.31 30.74 9.71
C SER A 326 -7.05 31.18 10.48
N SER A 327 -6.15 30.26 10.79
CA SER A 327 -4.88 30.55 11.47
C SER A 327 -3.79 31.08 10.54
N GLY A 328 -4.00 31.06 9.22
CA GLY A 328 -2.99 31.41 8.22
C GLY A 328 -1.90 30.34 8.02
N ALA A 329 -2.18 29.09 8.41
CA ALA A 329 -1.26 27.99 8.17
C ALA A 329 -1.22 27.59 6.68
N SER A 330 -0.10 27.01 6.25
CA SER A 330 0.06 26.52 4.87
C SER A 330 -0.90 25.34 4.61
N ILE A 331 -1.87 25.53 3.75
CA ILE A 331 -2.84 24.49 3.36
C ILE A 331 -2.13 23.30 2.69
N PRO A 332 -1.20 23.48 1.72
CA PRO A 332 -0.48 22.35 1.13
C PRO A 332 0.30 21.53 2.16
N LEU A 333 0.97 22.18 3.09
CA LEU A 333 1.73 21.53 4.14
C LEU A 333 0.81 20.77 5.12
N THR A 334 -0.36 21.34 5.44
CA THR A 334 -1.35 20.70 6.31
C THR A 334 -1.94 19.44 5.65
N LEU A 335 -2.28 19.52 4.37
CA LEU A 335 -2.75 18.36 3.59
C LEU A 335 -1.68 17.26 3.50
N GLY A 336 -0.43 17.65 3.25
CA GLY A 336 0.71 16.73 3.25
C GLY A 336 0.95 16.08 4.61
N ALA A 337 0.72 16.83 5.70
CA ALA A 337 0.80 16.31 7.07
C ALA A 337 -0.30 15.27 7.35
N ILE A 338 -1.53 15.48 6.88
CA ILE A 338 -2.65 14.54 7.02
C ILE A 338 -2.32 13.21 6.32
N ILE A 339 -1.85 13.25 5.07
CA ILE A 339 -1.44 12.05 4.33
C ILE A 339 -0.27 11.34 5.01
N SER A 340 0.74 12.11 5.45
CA SER A 340 1.89 11.57 6.16
C SER A 340 1.50 10.89 7.46
N ALA A 341 0.53 11.45 8.19
CA ALA A 341 0.00 10.89 9.42
C ALA A 341 -0.78 9.58 9.19
N ALA A 342 -1.61 9.53 8.15
CA ALA A 342 -2.31 8.31 7.76
C ALA A 342 -1.33 7.20 7.39
N CYS A 343 -0.31 7.51 6.60
CA CYS A 343 0.75 6.58 6.22
C CYS A 343 1.53 6.07 7.44
N PHE A 344 1.89 6.97 8.37
CA PHE A 344 2.52 6.59 9.64
C PHE A 344 1.63 5.62 10.43
N GLY A 345 0.35 5.95 10.59
CA GLY A 345 -0.60 5.09 11.29
C GLY A 345 -0.74 3.71 10.67
N ALA A 346 -0.79 3.62 9.32
CA ALA A 346 -0.81 2.36 8.60
C ALA A 346 0.36 1.45 8.92
N GLN A 347 1.55 2.01 9.01
CA GLN A 347 2.78 1.24 9.15
C GLN A 347 3.18 0.97 10.60
N ALA A 348 2.92 1.92 11.50
CA ALA A 348 3.30 1.80 12.90
C ALA A 348 2.31 0.95 13.72
N CYS A 349 1.05 0.84 13.29
CA CYS A 349 0.03 0.09 14.00
C CYS A 349 0.21 -1.42 13.82
N PHE A 350 0.25 -2.16 14.93
CA PHE A 350 0.46 -3.63 14.92
C PHE A 350 -0.72 -4.41 14.31
N TYR A 351 -1.90 -3.86 14.30
CA TYR A 351 -3.13 -4.49 13.80
C TYR A 351 -3.77 -3.74 12.64
N SER A 352 -3.03 -2.84 11.99
CA SER A 352 -3.48 -2.29 10.72
C SER A 352 -3.52 -3.39 9.65
N ASP A 353 -4.42 -3.24 8.71
CA ASP A 353 -4.61 -4.15 7.59
C ASP A 353 -3.31 -4.35 6.77
N VAL A 354 -2.57 -3.27 6.51
CA VAL A 354 -1.28 -3.31 5.80
C VAL A 354 -0.24 -4.13 6.57
N THR A 355 -0.11 -3.90 7.89
CA THR A 355 0.87 -4.61 8.73
C THR A 355 0.51 -6.07 8.89
N LEU A 356 -0.76 -6.39 9.14
CA LEU A 356 -1.25 -7.77 9.26
C LEU A 356 -1.07 -8.53 7.95
N LEU A 357 -1.40 -7.90 6.81
CA LEU A 357 -1.24 -8.51 5.50
C LEU A 357 0.24 -8.76 5.16
N SER A 358 1.13 -7.81 5.48
CA SER A 358 2.57 -7.94 5.26
C SER A 358 3.15 -9.09 6.10
N ALA A 359 2.76 -9.19 7.37
CA ALA A 359 3.17 -10.28 8.25
C ALA A 359 2.66 -11.64 7.75
N SER A 360 1.39 -11.73 7.40
CA SER A 360 0.77 -12.93 6.83
C SER A 360 1.43 -13.37 5.53
N ALA A 361 1.68 -12.43 4.61
CA ALA A 361 2.35 -12.69 3.34
C ALA A 361 3.78 -13.23 3.53
N CYS A 362 4.48 -12.75 4.56
CA CYS A 362 5.82 -13.23 4.94
C CYS A 362 5.79 -14.47 5.85
N LYS A 363 4.59 -14.98 6.19
CA LYS A 363 4.37 -16.13 7.07
C LYS A 363 5.05 -15.96 8.44
N ILE A 364 4.95 -14.76 8.99
CA ILE A 364 5.38 -14.45 10.34
C ILE A 364 4.20 -13.98 11.18
N ASN A 365 4.26 -14.28 12.49
CA ASN A 365 3.28 -13.77 13.42
C ASN A 365 3.59 -12.31 13.75
N ASN A 366 2.59 -11.48 13.82
CA ASN A 366 2.73 -10.04 14.03
C ASN A 366 2.95 -9.64 15.50
N VAL A 367 2.98 -10.62 16.41
CA VAL A 367 3.15 -10.41 17.88
C VAL A 367 4.47 -11.00 18.35
#